data_0b81c21236f480facf2348a7d41a0345
#
_entry.id   0b81c21236f480facf2348a7d41a0345
#
_cell.length_a   1.000
_cell.length_b   1.000
_cell.length_c   1.000
_cell.angle_alpha   90.00
_cell.angle_beta   90.00
_cell.angle_gamma   90.00
#
_symmetry.space_group_name_H-M   'P 1'
#
loop_
_entity.id
_entity.type
_entity.pdbx_description
1 polymer ?
#
loop_
_entity_poly.entity_id
_entity_poly.type
_entity_poly.pdbx_seq_one_letter_code
_entity_poly.pdbx_strand_id
1 'polypeptide(L)'
;AKKAYPGWRATPAIKRAQILYKIRELIIRDMEELTMCVACENGKVWGEAEGDVLKAKEGTELATQVPSLMMGESLMDASNGYDTVKYREPLGVFAGIVPVNFPAMIPFGWMAPTCIATGNTMVLKAASLTPKTAMKFAAIYKEAGVPDGVINVITCSRNEVNTILDHPDVKGITFVGSTPVGLKVYSRAAAAGKRCQA
;
A
#
# COMPACT_ATOMS: atom_id res chain seq x y z
N ALA A 1 -1.69 -11.54 -6.49
CA ALA A 1 -0.68 -10.48 -6.61
C ALA A 1 0.33 -10.74 -7.74
N LYS A 2 1.12 -11.83 -7.68
CA LYS A 2 2.17 -12.13 -8.69
C LYS A 2 1.63 -12.18 -10.12
N LYS A 3 0.49 -12.82 -10.35
CA LYS A 3 -0.13 -12.92 -11.70
C LYS A 3 -0.56 -11.57 -12.26
N ALA A 4 -1.01 -10.63 -11.40
CA ALA A 4 -1.44 -9.31 -11.82
C ALA A 4 -0.26 -8.33 -12.06
N TYR A 5 0.89 -8.59 -11.45
CA TYR A 5 2.04 -7.68 -11.46
C TYR A 5 2.53 -7.28 -12.86
N PRO A 6 2.74 -8.20 -13.82
CA PRO A 6 3.28 -7.81 -15.13
C PRO A 6 2.39 -6.80 -15.87
N GLY A 7 1.06 -7.01 -15.88
CA GLY A 7 0.11 -6.10 -16.51
C GLY A 7 0.03 -4.75 -15.79
N TRP A 8 0.06 -4.77 -14.45
CA TRP A 8 0.04 -3.55 -13.66
C TRP A 8 1.33 -2.73 -13.79
N ARG A 9 2.49 -3.38 -13.77
CA ARG A 9 3.79 -2.74 -14.04
C ARG A 9 3.81 -2.05 -15.41
N ALA A 10 3.25 -2.70 -16.43
CA ALA A 10 3.19 -2.16 -17.78
C ALA A 10 2.20 -0.98 -17.94
N THR A 11 1.28 -0.78 -16.98
CA THR A 11 0.35 0.34 -16.98
C THR A 11 1.11 1.64 -16.74
N PRO A 12 1.00 2.66 -17.65
CA PRO A 12 1.70 3.94 -17.47
C PRO A 12 1.41 4.58 -16.11
N ALA A 13 2.42 5.21 -15.50
CA ALA A 13 2.29 5.83 -14.17
C ALA A 13 1.13 6.85 -14.12
N ILE A 14 0.94 7.64 -15.17
CA ILE A 14 -0.16 8.60 -15.25
C ILE A 14 -1.55 7.91 -15.25
N LYS A 15 -1.67 6.73 -15.84
CA LYS A 15 -2.91 5.95 -15.84
C LYS A 15 -3.20 5.38 -14.43
N ARG A 16 -2.16 4.94 -13.73
CA ARG A 16 -2.29 4.52 -12.33
C ARG A 16 -2.72 5.68 -11.44
N ALA A 17 -2.14 6.88 -11.64
CA ALA A 17 -2.54 8.08 -10.92
C ALA A 17 -4.02 8.46 -11.17
N GLN A 18 -4.53 8.31 -12.39
CA GLN A 18 -5.95 8.53 -12.70
C GLN A 18 -6.89 7.62 -11.90
N ILE A 19 -6.48 6.37 -11.65
CA ILE A 19 -7.24 5.45 -10.79
C ILE A 19 -7.21 5.93 -9.33
N LEU A 20 -6.08 6.46 -8.85
CA LEU A 20 -5.99 7.02 -7.49
C LEU A 20 -6.88 8.25 -7.30
N TYR A 21 -7.00 9.14 -8.28
CA TYR A 21 -7.98 10.22 -8.24
C TYR A 21 -9.41 9.68 -8.08
N LYS A 22 -9.74 8.61 -8.79
CA LYS A 22 -11.06 7.97 -8.66
C LYS A 22 -11.26 7.33 -7.28
N ILE A 23 -10.22 6.68 -6.72
CA ILE A 23 -10.26 6.17 -5.34
C ILE A 23 -10.54 7.32 -4.36
N ARG A 24 -9.85 8.44 -4.51
CA ARG A 24 -10.06 9.64 -3.68
C ARG A 24 -11.51 10.13 -3.74
N GLU A 25 -12.10 10.24 -4.93
CA GLU A 25 -13.51 10.66 -5.10
C GLU A 25 -14.48 9.68 -4.42
N LEU A 26 -14.21 8.37 -4.52
CA LEU A 26 -15.04 7.35 -3.88
C LEU A 26 -14.90 7.39 -2.35
N ILE A 27 -13.72 7.66 -1.80
CA ILE A 27 -13.55 7.85 -0.36
C ILE A 27 -14.35 9.07 0.11
N ILE A 28 -14.40 10.17 -0.66
CA ILE A 28 -15.19 11.35 -0.33
C ILE A 28 -16.68 11.03 -0.37
N ARG A 29 -17.14 10.32 -1.40
CA ARG A 29 -18.54 9.89 -1.54
C ARG A 29 -19.00 9.09 -0.32
N ASP A 30 -18.16 8.15 0.13
CA ASP A 30 -18.50 7.18 1.16
C ASP A 30 -17.94 7.56 2.55
N MET A 31 -17.53 8.82 2.76
CA MET A 31 -16.85 9.29 3.96
C MET A 31 -17.61 8.94 5.25
N GLU A 32 -18.92 9.19 5.29
CA GLU A 32 -19.76 8.91 6.45
C GLU A 32 -19.86 7.41 6.74
N GLU A 33 -20.06 6.59 5.71
CA GLU A 33 -20.15 5.14 5.85
C GLU A 33 -18.81 4.52 6.31
N LEU A 34 -17.71 5.01 5.79
CA LEU A 34 -16.36 4.60 6.18
C LEU A 34 -16.07 5.00 7.63
N THR A 35 -16.42 6.24 8.01
CA THR A 35 -16.29 6.74 9.38
C THR A 35 -17.07 5.89 10.36
N MET A 36 -18.34 5.61 10.04
CA MET A 36 -19.19 4.72 10.86
C MET A 36 -18.55 3.33 11.00
N CYS A 37 -18.02 2.78 9.93
CA CYS A 37 -17.37 1.48 9.96
C CYS A 37 -16.15 1.47 10.89
N VAL A 38 -15.29 2.49 10.80
CA VAL A 38 -14.12 2.65 11.69
C VAL A 38 -14.56 2.81 13.14
N ALA A 39 -15.54 3.67 13.41
CA ALA A 39 -16.07 3.89 14.77
C ALA A 39 -16.58 2.59 15.38
N CYS A 40 -17.41 1.83 14.65
CA CYS A 40 -18.00 0.58 15.12
C CYS A 40 -16.97 -0.55 15.34
N GLU A 41 -15.97 -0.68 14.46
CA GLU A 41 -14.96 -1.76 14.60
C GLU A 41 -13.87 -1.44 15.62
N ASN A 42 -13.46 -0.17 15.69
CA ASN A 42 -12.31 0.25 16.49
C ASN A 42 -12.72 0.82 17.86
N GLY A 43 -13.98 1.23 18.02
CA GLY A 43 -14.46 1.89 19.24
C GLY A 43 -14.02 3.34 19.39
N LYS A 44 -13.61 4.00 18.30
CA LYS A 44 -13.25 5.41 18.27
C LYS A 44 -14.48 6.30 18.37
N VAL A 45 -14.32 7.49 18.99
CA VAL A 45 -15.30 8.56 18.85
C VAL A 45 -15.37 9.05 17.41
N TRP A 46 -16.51 9.61 17.01
CA TRP A 46 -16.77 9.97 15.61
C TRP A 46 -15.64 10.79 14.96
N GLY A 47 -15.21 11.88 15.61
CA GLY A 47 -14.19 12.78 15.07
C GLY A 47 -12.83 12.10 14.86
N GLU A 48 -12.44 11.15 15.72
CA GLU A 48 -11.22 10.37 15.53
C GLU A 48 -11.35 9.34 14.39
N ALA A 49 -12.54 8.75 14.26
CA ALA A 49 -12.82 7.82 13.17
C ALA A 49 -12.85 8.54 11.82
N GLU A 50 -13.46 9.73 11.75
CA GLU A 50 -13.45 10.59 10.57
C GLU A 50 -12.03 11.03 10.21
N GLY A 51 -11.23 11.43 11.22
CA GLY A 51 -9.82 11.76 11.04
C GLY A 51 -9.00 10.61 10.44
N ASP A 52 -9.27 9.37 10.83
CA ASP A 52 -8.63 8.18 10.28
C ASP A 52 -8.93 8.03 8.77
N VAL A 53 -10.21 8.16 8.37
CA VAL A 53 -10.64 8.09 6.97
C VAL A 53 -10.11 9.29 6.17
N LEU A 54 -10.14 10.50 6.75
CA LEU A 54 -9.60 11.71 6.13
C LEU A 54 -8.10 11.54 5.80
N LYS A 55 -7.33 10.96 6.71
CA LYS A 55 -5.91 10.66 6.47
C LYS A 55 -5.69 9.58 5.39
N ALA A 56 -6.59 8.63 5.24
CA ALA A 56 -6.56 7.69 4.12
C ALA A 56 -6.78 8.42 2.77
N LYS A 57 -7.72 9.38 2.72
CA LYS A 57 -7.95 10.24 1.56
C LYS A 57 -6.71 11.07 1.22
N GLU A 58 -6.14 11.79 2.20
CA GLU A 58 -4.97 12.64 2.02
C GLU A 58 -3.75 11.85 1.52
N GLY A 59 -3.50 10.65 2.06
CA GLY A 59 -2.44 9.77 1.59
C GLY A 59 -2.66 9.30 0.15
N THR A 60 -3.91 9.06 -0.24
CA THR A 60 -4.26 8.75 -1.63
C THR A 60 -3.99 9.95 -2.55
N GLU A 61 -4.32 11.17 -2.13
CA GLU A 61 -4.00 12.42 -2.84
C GLU A 61 -2.48 12.57 -3.04
N LEU A 62 -1.71 12.36 -2.00
CA LEU A 62 -0.23 12.41 -2.08
C LEU A 62 0.30 11.39 -3.10
N ALA A 63 -0.25 10.19 -3.12
CA ALA A 63 0.18 9.13 -4.03
C ALA A 63 -0.12 9.44 -5.52
N THR A 64 -1.04 10.37 -5.83
CA THR A 64 -1.25 10.81 -7.22
C THR A 64 -0.04 11.54 -7.83
N GLN A 65 0.89 12.01 -7.00
CA GLN A 65 2.13 12.67 -7.43
C GLN A 65 3.22 11.70 -7.85
N VAL A 66 3.01 10.40 -7.68
CA VAL A 66 4.00 9.35 -7.98
C VAL A 66 4.56 9.42 -9.41
N PRO A 67 3.81 9.80 -10.48
CA PRO A 67 4.42 9.97 -11.79
C PRO A 67 5.63 10.90 -11.79
N SER A 68 5.57 12.03 -11.07
CA SER A 68 6.71 12.95 -10.91
C SER A 68 7.80 12.37 -10.01
N LEU A 69 7.42 11.70 -8.92
CA LEU A 69 8.37 11.08 -7.99
C LEU A 69 9.12 9.88 -8.59
N MET A 70 8.57 9.25 -9.63
CA MET A 70 9.22 8.15 -10.37
C MET A 70 10.15 8.64 -11.49
N MET A 71 10.19 9.93 -11.77
CA MET A 71 11.18 10.47 -12.72
C MET A 71 12.59 10.15 -12.22
N GLY A 72 13.45 9.75 -13.17
CA GLY A 72 14.84 9.48 -12.90
C GLY A 72 15.70 10.73 -12.96
N GLU A 73 16.99 10.50 -12.98
CA GLU A 73 18.03 11.53 -13.08
C GLU A 73 18.98 11.12 -14.21
N SER A 74 19.59 12.10 -14.88
CA SER A 74 20.63 11.86 -15.87
C SER A 74 21.82 12.77 -15.61
N LEU A 75 23.04 12.27 -15.89
CA LEU A 75 24.26 13.03 -15.89
C LEU A 75 24.97 12.77 -17.22
N MET A 76 25.06 13.82 -18.05
CA MET A 76 25.83 13.79 -19.28
C MET A 76 27.33 13.84 -18.95
N ASP A 77 28.14 13.15 -19.74
CA ASP A 77 29.61 13.11 -19.58
C ASP A 77 30.06 12.78 -18.13
N ALA A 78 29.37 11.83 -17.49
CA ALA A 78 29.81 11.31 -16.18
C ALA A 78 31.24 10.79 -16.20
N SER A 79 31.73 10.38 -17.38
CA SER A 79 33.12 10.11 -17.77
C SER A 79 33.22 10.33 -19.27
N ASN A 80 34.47 10.42 -19.81
CA ASN A 80 34.65 10.66 -21.24
C ASN A 80 33.88 9.66 -22.12
N GLY A 81 32.86 10.16 -22.79
CA GLY A 81 31.99 9.37 -23.68
C GLY A 81 30.96 8.47 -22.98
N TYR A 82 30.66 8.69 -21.69
CA TYR A 82 29.68 7.93 -20.91
C TYR A 82 28.65 8.84 -20.24
N ASP A 83 27.40 8.62 -20.58
CA ASP A 83 26.25 9.21 -19.88
C ASP A 83 25.71 8.24 -18.84
N THR A 84 25.22 8.76 -17.72
CA THR A 84 24.56 7.96 -16.67
C THR A 84 23.11 8.34 -16.59
N VAL A 85 22.22 7.32 -16.59
CA VAL A 85 20.78 7.50 -16.44
C VAL A 85 20.26 6.58 -15.34
N LYS A 86 19.47 7.16 -14.42
CA LYS A 86 18.82 6.45 -13.32
C LYS A 86 17.34 6.22 -13.65
N TYR A 87 16.93 4.97 -13.63
CA TYR A 87 15.54 4.56 -13.75
C TYR A 87 14.98 4.09 -12.42
N ARG A 88 13.70 4.42 -12.13
CA ARG A 88 12.96 3.91 -10.98
C ARG A 88 11.92 2.92 -11.47
N GLU A 89 12.02 1.68 -11.00
CA GLU A 89 11.14 0.60 -11.42
C GLU A 89 10.46 -0.09 -10.24
N PRO A 90 9.22 -0.63 -10.43
CA PRO A 90 8.56 -1.44 -9.41
C PRO A 90 9.32 -2.75 -9.19
N LEU A 91 9.32 -3.23 -7.95
CA LEU A 91 10.03 -4.44 -7.54
C LEU A 91 9.18 -5.72 -7.68
N GLY A 92 7.86 -5.62 -7.56
CA GLY A 92 6.99 -6.78 -7.59
C GLY A 92 5.87 -6.77 -6.56
N VAL A 93 5.72 -7.88 -5.85
CA VAL A 93 4.72 -8.04 -4.80
C VAL A 93 5.26 -7.49 -3.48
N PHE A 94 4.51 -6.61 -2.85
CA PHE A 94 4.74 -6.15 -1.48
C PHE A 94 3.75 -6.77 -0.51
N ALA A 95 4.16 -6.97 0.73
CA ALA A 95 3.27 -7.28 1.82
C ALA A 95 3.15 -6.08 2.77
N GLY A 96 1.92 -5.69 3.08
CA GLY A 96 1.60 -4.70 4.09
C GLY A 96 1.08 -5.38 5.35
N ILE A 97 1.62 -5.05 6.51
CA ILE A 97 1.17 -5.59 7.81
C ILE A 97 0.82 -4.42 8.70
N VAL A 98 -0.45 -4.35 9.12
CA VAL A 98 -0.97 -3.18 9.82
C VAL A 98 -1.52 -3.52 11.21
N PRO A 99 -1.45 -2.56 12.16
CA PRO A 99 -2.04 -2.67 13.48
C PRO A 99 -3.55 -2.37 13.44
N VAL A 100 -4.20 -2.48 14.61
CA VAL A 100 -5.65 -2.28 14.75
C VAL A 100 -6.07 -0.82 14.88
N ASN A 101 -5.19 0.05 15.38
CA ASN A 101 -5.55 1.39 15.86
C ASN A 101 -5.86 2.44 14.77
N PHE A 102 -5.44 2.21 13.52
CA PHE A 102 -5.75 3.07 12.37
C PHE A 102 -6.07 2.23 11.13
N PRO A 103 -7.28 1.62 11.09
CA PRO A 103 -7.65 0.65 10.06
C PRO A 103 -7.86 1.26 8.66
N ALA A 104 -8.02 2.58 8.56
CA ALA A 104 -8.13 3.29 7.29
C ALA A 104 -6.80 3.95 6.87
N MET A 105 -6.24 4.81 7.72
CA MET A 105 -5.06 5.62 7.42
C MET A 105 -3.85 4.79 7.04
N ILE A 106 -3.48 3.82 7.87
CA ILE A 106 -2.23 3.08 7.67
C ILE A 106 -2.30 2.23 6.40
N PRO A 107 -3.30 1.33 6.23
CA PRO A 107 -3.33 0.47 5.05
C PRO A 107 -3.67 1.23 3.76
N PHE A 108 -4.60 2.17 3.80
CA PHE A 108 -5.19 2.79 2.60
C PHE A 108 -4.82 4.27 2.40
N GLY A 109 -4.04 4.85 3.31
CA GLY A 109 -3.41 6.16 3.14
C GLY A 109 -1.90 6.04 2.89
N TRP A 110 -1.20 5.26 3.71
CA TRP A 110 0.26 5.20 3.66
C TRP A 110 0.79 4.08 2.77
N MET A 111 0.22 2.86 2.86
CA MET A 111 0.80 1.68 2.23
C MET A 111 0.26 1.43 0.82
N ALA A 112 -1.04 1.14 0.69
CA ALA A 112 -1.62 0.69 -0.57
C ALA A 112 -1.54 1.73 -1.69
N PRO A 113 -1.90 3.02 -1.49
CA PRO A 113 -1.86 4.00 -2.58
C PRO A 113 -0.47 4.14 -3.19
N THR A 114 0.55 4.32 -2.34
CA THR A 114 1.94 4.49 -2.80
C THR A 114 2.47 3.23 -3.46
N CYS A 115 2.16 2.05 -2.92
CA CYS A 115 2.59 0.77 -3.47
C CYS A 115 2.05 0.56 -4.88
N ILE A 116 0.74 0.75 -5.10
CA ILE A 116 0.16 0.54 -6.42
C ILE A 116 0.47 1.66 -7.40
N ALA A 117 0.58 2.91 -6.94
CA ALA A 117 0.99 4.04 -7.77
C ALA A 117 2.36 3.83 -8.40
N THR A 118 3.30 3.27 -7.65
CA THR A 118 4.65 2.92 -8.13
C THR A 118 4.69 1.69 -9.04
N GLY A 119 3.55 1.02 -9.29
CA GLY A 119 3.44 -0.12 -10.20
C GLY A 119 3.67 -1.48 -9.55
N ASN A 120 3.74 -1.54 -8.22
CA ASN A 120 3.79 -2.78 -7.46
C ASN A 120 2.39 -3.34 -7.22
N THR A 121 2.30 -4.60 -6.80
CA THR A 121 1.09 -5.23 -6.28
C THR A 121 1.24 -5.52 -4.80
N MET A 122 0.13 -5.62 -4.07
CA MET A 122 0.16 -5.76 -2.61
C MET A 122 -0.70 -6.91 -2.11
N VAL A 123 -0.17 -7.61 -1.12
CA VAL A 123 -0.93 -8.45 -0.18
C VAL A 123 -0.97 -7.69 1.15
N LEU A 124 -2.14 -7.19 1.51
CA LEU A 124 -2.36 -6.42 2.72
C LEU A 124 -2.94 -7.33 3.81
N LYS A 125 -2.16 -7.57 4.84
CA LYS A 125 -2.62 -8.26 6.04
C LYS A 125 -3.28 -7.23 6.96
N ALA A 126 -4.61 -7.13 6.88
CA ALA A 126 -5.42 -6.31 7.76
C ALA A 126 -5.43 -6.84 9.21
N ALA A 127 -5.72 -5.98 10.17
CA ALA A 127 -5.91 -6.40 11.55
C ALA A 127 -7.18 -7.25 11.67
N SER A 128 -7.09 -8.36 12.39
CA SER A 128 -8.22 -9.31 12.50
C SER A 128 -9.42 -8.73 13.28
N LEU A 129 -9.20 -7.68 14.08
CA LEU A 129 -10.25 -7.01 14.83
C LEU A 129 -10.99 -5.93 14.02
N THR A 130 -10.42 -5.48 12.89
CA THR A 130 -11.02 -4.43 12.04
C THR A 130 -11.08 -4.85 10.56
N PRO A 131 -11.68 -6.02 10.24
CA PRO A 131 -11.69 -6.53 8.89
C PRO A 131 -12.67 -5.81 7.96
N LYS A 132 -13.78 -5.28 8.49
CA LYS A 132 -14.85 -4.65 7.68
C LYS A 132 -14.36 -3.37 7.02
N THR A 133 -13.64 -2.51 7.76
CA THR A 133 -13.03 -1.30 7.21
C THR A 133 -12.12 -1.66 6.03
N ALA A 134 -11.26 -2.66 6.19
CA ALA A 134 -10.36 -3.09 5.13
C ALA A 134 -11.11 -3.62 3.89
N MET A 135 -12.21 -4.37 4.10
CA MET A 135 -13.04 -4.88 3.01
C MET A 135 -13.81 -3.77 2.28
N LYS A 136 -14.29 -2.73 3.00
CA LYS A 136 -14.92 -1.56 2.36
C LYS A 136 -13.94 -0.81 1.47
N PHE A 137 -12.73 -0.56 1.95
CA PHE A 137 -11.69 0.03 1.11
C PHE A 137 -11.32 -0.85 -0.10
N ALA A 138 -11.24 -2.16 0.07
CA ALA A 138 -11.01 -3.08 -1.06
C ALA A 138 -12.11 -2.97 -2.13
N ALA A 139 -13.37 -2.81 -1.72
CA ALA A 139 -14.49 -2.58 -2.64
C ALA A 139 -14.34 -1.24 -3.39
N ILE A 140 -13.95 -0.16 -2.71
CA ILE A 140 -13.66 1.15 -3.30
C ILE A 140 -12.55 1.02 -4.37
N TYR A 141 -11.45 0.32 -4.06
CA TYR A 141 -10.36 0.10 -5.01
C TYR A 141 -10.85 -0.65 -6.25
N LYS A 142 -11.67 -1.68 -6.07
CA LYS A 142 -12.26 -2.42 -7.18
C LYS A 142 -13.19 -1.54 -8.02
N GLU A 143 -14.07 -0.76 -7.40
CA GLU A 143 -14.97 0.18 -8.08
C GLU A 143 -14.22 1.26 -8.85
N ALA A 144 -13.11 1.74 -8.31
CA ALA A 144 -12.23 2.70 -8.96
C ALA A 144 -11.54 2.16 -10.23
N GLY A 145 -11.55 0.83 -10.42
CA GLY A 145 -10.96 0.17 -11.58
C GLY A 145 -9.54 -0.36 -11.34
N VAL A 146 -9.14 -0.56 -10.09
CA VAL A 146 -7.92 -1.32 -9.77
C VAL A 146 -8.12 -2.77 -10.21
N PRO A 147 -7.25 -3.33 -11.08
CA PRO A 147 -7.40 -4.70 -11.57
C PRO A 147 -7.33 -5.75 -10.45
N ASP A 148 -8.07 -6.83 -10.62
CA ASP A 148 -8.06 -7.94 -9.67
C ASP A 148 -6.64 -8.48 -9.46
N GLY A 149 -6.26 -8.67 -8.20
CA GLY A 149 -4.93 -9.15 -7.80
C GLY A 149 -3.88 -8.05 -7.61
N VAL A 150 -4.14 -6.79 -7.96
CA VAL A 150 -3.24 -5.66 -7.66
C VAL A 150 -3.23 -5.37 -6.16
N ILE A 151 -4.42 -5.32 -5.54
CA ILE A 151 -4.60 -5.30 -4.08
C ILE A 151 -5.30 -6.58 -3.64
N ASN A 152 -4.77 -7.22 -2.62
CA ASN A 152 -5.32 -8.43 -2.02
C ASN A 152 -5.36 -8.24 -0.51
N VAL A 153 -6.55 -8.21 0.06
CA VAL A 153 -6.75 -8.05 1.51
C VAL A 153 -6.93 -9.41 2.14
N ILE A 154 -6.17 -9.70 3.18
CA ILE A 154 -6.27 -10.92 3.98
C ILE A 154 -6.28 -10.61 5.47
N THR A 155 -6.85 -11.50 6.26
CA THR A 155 -6.67 -11.56 7.70
C THR A 155 -6.03 -12.90 8.05
N CYS A 156 -5.08 -12.91 8.95
CA CYS A 156 -4.41 -14.13 9.39
C CYS A 156 -3.83 -13.98 10.80
N SER A 157 -3.49 -15.10 11.42
CA SER A 157 -2.84 -15.14 12.73
C SER A 157 -1.37 -14.70 12.66
N ARG A 158 -0.77 -14.47 13.84
CA ARG A 158 0.66 -14.13 13.95
C ARG A 158 1.57 -15.19 13.33
N ASN A 159 1.22 -16.46 13.43
CA ASN A 159 2.05 -17.56 12.90
C ASN A 159 2.08 -17.54 11.37
N GLU A 160 0.95 -17.25 10.75
CA GLU A 160 0.81 -17.21 9.29
C GLU A 160 1.50 -16.00 8.68
N VAL A 161 1.69 -14.90 9.43
CA VAL A 161 2.50 -13.75 8.99
C VAL A 161 3.92 -14.18 8.62
N ASN A 162 4.49 -15.17 9.31
CA ASN A 162 5.83 -15.67 8.98
C ASN A 162 5.88 -16.25 7.55
N THR A 163 4.81 -16.93 7.12
CA THR A 163 4.71 -17.44 5.75
C THR A 163 4.75 -16.29 4.71
N ILE A 164 4.12 -15.16 5.01
CA ILE A 164 4.17 -13.97 4.15
C ILE A 164 5.59 -13.39 4.11
N LEU A 165 6.24 -13.28 5.27
CA LEU A 165 7.60 -12.75 5.38
C LEU A 165 8.62 -13.60 4.62
N ASP A 166 8.45 -14.91 4.60
CA ASP A 166 9.37 -15.85 3.93
C ASP A 166 9.05 -16.08 2.46
N HIS A 167 7.84 -15.74 2.00
CA HIS A 167 7.38 -16.10 0.67
C HIS A 167 8.30 -15.57 -0.43
N PRO A 168 8.83 -16.37 -1.34
CA PRO A 168 9.86 -15.96 -2.32
C PRO A 168 9.36 -14.92 -3.33
N ASP A 169 8.05 -14.87 -3.57
CA ASP A 169 7.45 -13.90 -4.49
C ASP A 169 7.27 -12.52 -3.86
N VAL A 170 7.28 -12.40 -2.53
CA VAL A 170 7.23 -11.11 -1.82
C VAL A 170 8.61 -10.47 -1.88
N LYS A 171 8.69 -9.28 -2.47
CA LYS A 171 9.94 -8.52 -2.69
C LYS A 171 10.17 -7.40 -1.68
N GLY A 172 9.11 -6.96 -1.04
CA GLY A 172 9.18 -5.92 -0.02
C GLY A 172 8.11 -6.07 1.04
N ILE A 173 8.43 -5.59 2.23
CA ILE A 173 7.55 -5.58 3.40
C ILE A 173 7.39 -4.12 3.84
N THR A 174 6.16 -3.71 4.13
CA THR A 174 5.86 -2.49 4.87
C THR A 174 5.08 -2.86 6.12
N PHE A 175 5.52 -2.39 7.26
CA PHE A 175 5.00 -2.76 8.57
C PHE A 175 4.78 -1.52 9.43
N VAL A 176 3.68 -1.51 10.14
CA VAL A 176 3.45 -0.60 11.25
C VAL A 176 2.95 -1.43 12.44
N GLY A 177 3.54 -1.21 13.61
CA GLY A 177 3.19 -1.90 14.84
C GLY A 177 4.18 -1.61 15.97
N SER A 178 4.23 -2.47 16.97
CA SER A 178 5.13 -2.29 18.12
C SER A 178 6.58 -2.58 17.75
N THR A 179 7.52 -1.89 18.39
CA THR A 179 8.96 -2.03 18.16
C THR A 179 9.46 -3.48 18.23
N PRO A 180 9.07 -4.33 19.22
CA PRO A 180 9.54 -5.71 19.25
C PRO A 180 9.09 -6.55 18.04
N VAL A 181 7.89 -6.27 17.50
CA VAL A 181 7.40 -6.94 16.28
C VAL A 181 8.10 -6.38 15.06
N GLY A 182 8.31 -5.06 14.99
CA GLY A 182 9.04 -4.40 13.91
C GLY A 182 10.46 -4.95 13.74
N LEU A 183 11.21 -5.10 14.85
CA LEU A 183 12.54 -5.70 14.84
C LEU A 183 12.54 -7.14 14.27
N LYS A 184 11.54 -7.95 14.65
CA LYS A 184 11.36 -9.29 14.09
C LYS A 184 11.09 -9.28 12.59
N VAL A 185 10.16 -8.43 12.16
CA VAL A 185 9.80 -8.28 10.74
C VAL A 185 11.00 -7.82 9.94
N TYR A 186 11.69 -6.78 10.41
CA TYR A 186 12.88 -6.24 9.75
C TYR A 186 13.98 -7.28 9.60
N SER A 187 14.37 -7.93 10.69
CA SER A 187 15.44 -8.95 10.68
C SER A 187 15.12 -10.10 9.74
N ARG A 188 13.86 -10.59 9.76
CA ARG A 188 13.44 -11.71 8.91
C ARG A 188 13.37 -11.33 7.43
N ALA A 189 12.84 -10.15 7.13
CA ALA A 189 12.80 -9.62 5.76
C ALA A 189 14.21 -9.41 5.20
N ALA A 190 15.11 -8.82 5.99
CA ALA A 190 16.50 -8.59 5.61
C ALA A 190 17.25 -9.92 5.36
N ALA A 191 17.09 -10.92 6.22
CA ALA A 191 17.67 -12.25 6.05
C ALA A 191 17.19 -12.94 4.76
N ALA A 192 15.97 -12.62 4.30
CA ALA A 192 15.41 -13.11 3.04
C ALA A 192 15.73 -12.21 1.82
N GLY A 193 16.58 -11.21 1.96
CA GLY A 193 16.99 -10.29 0.89
C GLY A 193 15.87 -9.36 0.40
N LYS A 194 14.86 -9.08 1.23
CA LYS A 194 13.70 -8.23 0.87
C LYS A 194 13.90 -6.79 1.30
N ARG A 195 13.29 -5.87 0.58
CA ARG A 195 13.13 -4.49 1.05
C ARG A 195 12.22 -4.48 2.27
N CYS A 196 12.57 -3.70 3.29
CA CYS A 196 11.75 -3.58 4.49
C CYS A 196 11.68 -2.13 4.95
N GLN A 197 10.44 -1.72 5.26
CA GLN A 197 10.10 -0.52 5.99
C GLN A 197 9.32 -0.96 7.22
N ALA A 198 9.90 -0.80 8.41
CA ALA A 198 9.31 -1.20 9.70
C ALA A 198 9.61 -0.18 10.79
#